data_36dcbcf6ad94f7d9f579dfb938279cd9
#
_entry.id   36dcbcf6ad94f7d9f579dfb938279cd9
#
_cell.length_a   1.000
_cell.length_b   1.000
_cell.length_c   1.000
_cell.angle_alpha   90.00
_cell.angle_beta   90.00
_cell.angle_gamma   90.00
#
_symmetry.space_group_name_H-M   'P 1'
#
loop_
_entity.id
_entity.type
_entity.pdbx_description
1 polymer ?
#
loop_
_entity_poly.entity_id
_entity_poly.type
_entity_poly.pdbx_seq_one_letter_code
_entity_poly.pdbx_strand_id
1 'polypeptide(L)'
;MGAPELRDIGIRGDVVFGERVVVHRPVNLYGCVIGDDVMIGPFVEVQSGVRIGDRTRVHSHAFICEGVTIGRDCFVSHGVMFINDTFARGGPARGDRRLWKSTAVGDGASIGTGAVILPVTICAGAVVGAGAVVTRDIGVAGVYVGNPARLLKLLPEPGK
;
A
#
# COMPACT_ATOMS: atom_id res chain seq x y z
N MET A 1 2.05 13.23 -37.75
CA MET A 1 2.03 12.34 -36.54
C MET A 1 3.13 12.82 -35.63
N GLY A 2 2.82 13.18 -34.36
CA GLY A 2 3.83 13.58 -33.38
C GLY A 2 4.55 12.36 -32.77
N ALA A 3 5.81 12.51 -32.39
CA ALA A 3 6.50 11.50 -31.58
C ALA A 3 5.94 11.48 -30.15
N PRO A 4 5.85 10.31 -29.48
CA PRO A 4 5.43 10.23 -28.09
C PRO A 4 6.49 10.83 -27.17
N GLU A 5 6.06 11.42 -26.05
CA GLU A 5 6.94 11.72 -24.94
C GLU A 5 7.24 10.41 -24.17
N LEU A 6 8.48 9.99 -24.15
CA LEU A 6 8.93 8.79 -23.41
C LEU A 6 9.40 9.18 -22.01
N ARG A 7 8.94 8.45 -20.99
CA ARG A 7 9.35 8.61 -19.60
C ARG A 7 9.79 7.27 -19.04
N ASP A 8 11.02 7.22 -18.56
CA ASP A 8 11.57 6.00 -17.98
C ASP A 8 10.97 5.75 -16.59
N ILE A 9 10.77 4.46 -16.28
CA ILE A 9 10.47 4.00 -14.92
C ILE A 9 11.78 3.80 -14.15
N GLY A 10 11.72 3.89 -12.82
CA GLY A 10 12.88 3.66 -11.96
C GLY A 10 12.74 4.29 -10.60
N ILE A 11 13.87 4.56 -9.99
CA ILE A 11 13.96 5.26 -8.71
C ILE A 11 14.32 6.71 -9.01
N ARG A 12 13.41 7.65 -8.71
CA ARG A 12 13.66 9.08 -8.91
C ARG A 12 14.51 9.66 -7.77
N GLY A 13 15.17 10.76 -8.05
CA GLY A 13 16.04 11.43 -7.09
C GLY A 13 15.33 12.08 -5.90
N ASP A 14 14.00 12.14 -5.91
CA ASP A 14 13.15 12.66 -4.84
C ASP A 14 12.66 11.58 -3.85
N VAL A 15 13.11 10.34 -4.00
CA VAL A 15 12.85 9.26 -3.05
C VAL A 15 13.82 9.34 -1.88
N VAL A 16 13.27 9.31 -0.66
CA VAL A 16 14.06 9.30 0.57
C VAL A 16 14.10 7.87 1.12
N PHE A 17 15.30 7.33 1.30
CA PHE A 17 15.52 6.00 1.88
C PHE A 17 16.14 6.11 3.27
N GLY A 18 15.67 5.27 4.19
CA GLY A 18 16.37 4.94 5.42
C GLY A 18 17.58 4.03 5.16
N GLU A 19 18.10 3.45 6.24
CA GLU A 19 19.25 2.56 6.18
C GLU A 19 18.86 1.11 5.80
N ARG A 20 19.76 0.37 5.19
CA ARG A 20 19.67 -1.07 4.86
C ARG A 20 18.44 -1.44 4.02
N VAL A 21 17.92 -0.51 3.22
CA VAL A 21 16.80 -0.77 2.31
C VAL A 21 17.25 -1.64 1.16
N VAL A 22 16.47 -2.68 0.85
CA VAL A 22 16.70 -3.58 -0.29
C VAL A 22 15.62 -3.37 -1.33
N VAL A 23 16.01 -3.00 -2.56
CA VAL A 23 15.07 -2.81 -3.67
C VAL A 23 15.42 -3.78 -4.81
N HIS A 24 14.48 -4.64 -5.17
CA HIS A 24 14.60 -5.54 -6.32
C HIS A 24 14.03 -4.88 -7.57
N ARG A 25 14.89 -4.51 -8.50
CA ARG A 25 14.50 -3.87 -9.77
C ARG A 25 13.93 -4.85 -10.80
N PRO A 26 13.06 -4.40 -11.75
CA PRO A 26 12.64 -3.02 -11.96
C PRO A 26 11.53 -2.58 -11.00
N VAL A 27 11.51 -1.29 -10.65
CA VAL A 27 10.48 -0.64 -9.82
C VAL A 27 10.17 0.75 -10.36
N ASN A 28 9.07 1.37 -9.90
CA ASN A 28 8.74 2.76 -10.16
C ASN A 28 8.50 3.48 -8.83
N LEU A 29 9.53 4.15 -8.29
CA LEU A 29 9.47 4.86 -7.01
C LEU A 29 9.71 6.35 -7.22
N TYR A 30 8.82 7.20 -6.68
CA TYR A 30 8.97 8.64 -6.78
C TYR A 30 8.29 9.38 -5.63
N GLY A 31 8.94 10.43 -5.11
CA GLY A 31 8.44 11.34 -4.09
C GLY A 31 7.99 10.67 -2.80
N CYS A 32 8.45 9.47 -2.49
CA CYS A 32 8.08 8.69 -1.33
C CYS A 32 9.18 8.64 -0.28
N VAL A 33 8.81 8.25 0.94
CA VAL A 33 9.73 8.05 2.06
C VAL A 33 9.66 6.58 2.51
N ILE A 34 10.81 5.92 2.51
CA ILE A 34 10.96 4.51 2.84
C ILE A 34 11.87 4.40 4.07
N GLY A 35 11.38 3.77 5.13
CA GLY A 35 12.10 3.61 6.40
C GLY A 35 13.25 2.61 6.35
N ASP A 36 13.82 2.34 7.51
CA ASP A 36 14.96 1.45 7.67
C ASP A 36 14.57 -0.03 7.47
N ASP A 37 15.51 -0.83 6.96
CA ASP A 37 15.36 -2.29 6.78
C ASP A 37 14.15 -2.72 5.93
N VAL A 38 13.60 -1.81 5.12
CA VAL A 38 12.48 -2.10 4.22
C VAL A 38 12.95 -2.92 3.03
N MET A 39 12.11 -3.87 2.58
CA MET A 39 12.32 -4.60 1.33
C MET A 39 11.22 -4.27 0.33
N ILE A 40 11.62 -3.85 -0.88
CA ILE A 40 10.73 -3.60 -2.01
C ILE A 40 11.00 -4.63 -3.10
N GLY A 41 9.98 -5.41 -3.44
CA GLY A 41 10.02 -6.43 -4.50
C GLY A 41 10.01 -5.83 -5.91
N PRO A 42 10.25 -6.65 -6.94
CA PRO A 42 10.24 -6.19 -8.33
C PRO A 42 8.83 -5.82 -8.79
N PHE A 43 8.77 -4.92 -9.76
CA PHE A 43 7.52 -4.41 -10.37
C PHE A 43 6.59 -3.68 -9.39
N VAL A 44 7.12 -3.22 -8.25
CA VAL A 44 6.39 -2.38 -7.32
C VAL A 44 6.37 -0.94 -7.83
N GLU A 45 5.22 -0.29 -7.71
CA GLU A 45 5.10 1.16 -7.87
C GLU A 45 4.73 1.80 -6.53
N VAL A 46 5.48 2.84 -6.14
CA VAL A 46 5.20 3.68 -4.97
C VAL A 46 5.18 5.13 -5.39
N GLN A 47 4.03 5.75 -5.21
CA GLN A 47 3.78 7.11 -5.65
C GLN A 47 4.21 8.18 -4.63
N SER A 48 4.15 9.43 -5.08
CA SER A 48 4.53 10.61 -4.31
C SER A 48 3.71 10.73 -3.01
N GLY A 49 4.37 11.16 -1.93
CA GLY A 49 3.77 11.37 -0.62
C GLY A 49 3.52 10.10 0.19
N VAL A 50 3.76 8.91 -0.36
CA VAL A 50 3.67 7.64 0.38
C VAL A 50 4.77 7.56 1.43
N ARG A 51 4.43 7.00 2.59
CA ARG A 51 5.38 6.66 3.66
C ARG A 51 5.29 5.19 3.99
N ILE A 52 6.43 4.51 4.04
CA ILE A 52 6.55 3.10 4.43
C ILE A 52 7.46 3.02 5.64
N GLY A 53 6.93 2.51 6.75
CA GLY A 53 7.66 2.36 8.01
C GLY A 53 8.68 1.23 8.00
N ASP A 54 9.56 1.26 9.00
CA ASP A 54 10.72 0.38 9.11
C ASP A 54 10.36 -1.11 9.08
N ARG A 55 11.25 -1.95 8.58
CA ARG A 55 11.15 -3.41 8.52
C ARG A 55 9.94 -3.94 7.75
N THR A 56 9.22 -3.07 7.06
CA THR A 56 8.09 -3.45 6.20
C THR A 56 8.58 -4.13 4.92
N ARG A 57 7.84 -5.15 4.49
CA ARG A 57 8.10 -5.89 3.27
C ARG A 57 6.99 -5.67 2.26
N VAL A 58 7.35 -5.13 1.11
CA VAL A 58 6.44 -4.92 -0.03
C VAL A 58 6.85 -5.86 -1.15
N HIS A 59 5.99 -6.81 -1.46
CA HIS A 59 6.26 -7.84 -2.46
C HIS A 59 5.88 -7.40 -3.88
N SER A 60 6.28 -8.20 -4.85
CA SER A 60 6.20 -7.87 -6.28
C SER A 60 4.80 -7.47 -6.74
N HIS A 61 4.75 -6.56 -7.71
CA HIS A 61 3.52 -6.08 -8.35
C HIS A 61 2.55 -5.34 -7.42
N ALA A 62 2.97 -4.92 -6.22
CA ALA A 62 2.14 -4.06 -5.39
C ALA A 62 2.12 -2.64 -5.97
N PHE A 63 0.93 -2.02 -5.93
CA PHE A 63 0.72 -0.63 -6.30
C PHE A 63 0.30 0.18 -5.07
N ILE A 64 1.10 1.17 -4.71
CA ILE A 64 0.88 2.02 -3.54
C ILE A 64 0.71 3.46 -4.02
N CYS A 65 -0.54 3.90 -4.10
CA CYS A 65 -0.88 5.21 -4.63
C CYS A 65 -0.67 6.33 -3.61
N GLU A 66 -0.67 7.56 -4.10
CA GLU A 66 -0.59 8.77 -3.28
C GLU A 66 -1.63 8.79 -2.16
N GLY A 67 -1.25 9.26 -0.97
CA GLY A 67 -2.08 9.34 0.22
C GLY A 67 -2.04 8.10 1.11
N VAL A 68 -1.24 7.08 0.77
CA VAL A 68 -1.06 5.87 1.59
C VAL A 68 0.08 6.06 2.58
N THR A 69 -0.18 5.66 3.83
CA THR A 69 0.84 5.49 4.88
C THR A 69 0.79 4.06 5.38
N ILE A 70 1.93 3.39 5.40
CA ILE A 70 2.10 2.02 5.91
C ILE A 70 3.02 2.07 7.12
N GLY A 71 2.59 1.50 8.23
CA GLY A 71 3.35 1.40 9.47
C GLY A 71 4.58 0.52 9.37
N ARG A 72 5.20 0.27 10.52
CA ARG A 72 6.38 -0.59 10.66
C ARG A 72 5.99 -2.06 10.73
N ASP A 73 6.95 -2.93 10.41
CA ASP A 73 6.79 -4.39 10.53
C ASP A 73 5.60 -4.95 9.73
N CYS A 74 5.15 -4.24 8.70
CA CYS A 74 4.03 -4.65 7.87
C CYS A 74 4.47 -5.64 6.78
N PHE A 75 3.51 -6.45 6.32
CA PHE A 75 3.68 -7.34 5.19
C PHE A 75 2.64 -7.01 4.12
N VAL A 76 3.10 -6.45 2.99
CA VAL A 76 2.28 -6.19 1.80
C VAL A 76 2.62 -7.22 0.75
N SER A 77 1.74 -8.18 0.53
CA SER A 77 1.99 -9.31 -0.35
C SER A 77 1.88 -8.94 -1.83
N HIS A 78 2.06 -9.94 -2.69
CA HIS A 78 2.12 -9.78 -4.15
C HIS A 78 0.82 -9.22 -4.72
N GLY A 79 0.92 -8.25 -5.62
CA GLY A 79 -0.23 -7.72 -6.36
C GLY A 79 -1.27 -7.01 -5.49
N VAL A 80 -0.92 -6.55 -4.30
CA VAL A 80 -1.81 -5.71 -3.49
C VAL A 80 -1.98 -4.35 -4.15
N MET A 81 -3.24 -3.89 -4.27
CA MET A 81 -3.59 -2.64 -4.94
C MET A 81 -4.24 -1.67 -3.96
N PHE A 82 -3.61 -0.52 -3.73
CA PHE A 82 -4.22 0.59 -3.00
C PHE A 82 -4.90 1.54 -3.97
N ILE A 83 -6.07 2.05 -3.57
CA ILE A 83 -6.89 2.97 -4.36
C ILE A 83 -7.10 4.25 -3.57
N ASN A 84 -6.92 5.42 -4.20
CA ASN A 84 -7.22 6.72 -3.60
C ASN A 84 -8.40 7.45 -4.26
N ASP A 85 -8.73 7.10 -5.51
CA ASP A 85 -9.87 7.66 -6.24
C ASP A 85 -11.08 6.71 -6.17
N THR A 86 -12.12 7.14 -5.48
CA THR A 86 -13.36 6.36 -5.28
C THR A 86 -14.45 6.71 -6.29
N PHE A 87 -14.12 7.50 -7.33
CA PHE A 87 -15.08 7.96 -8.33
C PHE A 87 -16.31 8.66 -7.72
N ALA A 88 -16.11 9.35 -6.60
CA ALA A 88 -17.20 9.93 -5.80
C ALA A 88 -18.13 10.89 -6.56
N ARG A 89 -17.71 11.37 -7.73
CA ARG A 89 -18.51 12.22 -8.62
C ARG A 89 -18.97 11.50 -9.89
N GLY A 90 -19.00 10.17 -9.89
CA GLY A 90 -19.42 9.36 -11.03
C GLY A 90 -18.37 9.18 -12.11
N GLY A 91 -17.09 9.52 -11.83
CA GLY A 91 -15.98 9.36 -12.75
C GLY A 91 -14.63 9.66 -12.07
N PRO A 92 -13.52 9.46 -12.78
CA PRO A 92 -12.19 9.66 -12.22
C PRO A 92 -11.93 11.12 -11.82
N ALA A 93 -11.11 11.33 -10.82
CA ALA A 93 -10.74 12.65 -10.30
C ALA A 93 -9.98 13.52 -11.32
N ARG A 94 -9.43 12.94 -12.39
CA ARG A 94 -8.69 13.63 -13.46
C ARG A 94 -7.57 14.54 -12.95
N GLY A 95 -6.88 14.11 -11.88
CA GLY A 95 -5.79 14.88 -11.26
C GLY A 95 -6.24 15.89 -10.20
N ASP A 96 -7.54 16.02 -9.91
CA ASP A 96 -8.00 16.81 -8.78
C ASP A 96 -7.74 16.06 -7.45
N ARG A 97 -6.59 16.35 -6.85
CA ARG A 97 -6.14 15.71 -5.60
C ARG A 97 -7.08 15.91 -4.41
N ARG A 98 -7.95 16.92 -4.46
CA ARG A 98 -8.95 17.16 -3.40
C ARG A 98 -10.00 16.04 -3.33
N LEU A 99 -10.15 15.28 -4.40
CA LEU A 99 -11.06 14.13 -4.48
C LEU A 99 -10.41 12.82 -4.02
N TRP A 100 -9.08 12.78 -3.91
CA TRP A 100 -8.36 11.61 -3.43
C TRP A 100 -8.45 11.51 -1.92
N LYS A 101 -8.55 10.28 -1.45
CA LYS A 101 -8.63 9.96 -0.04
C LYS A 101 -7.42 9.13 0.39
N SER A 102 -7.05 9.26 1.65
CA SER A 102 -5.90 8.59 2.22
C SER A 102 -6.24 7.21 2.79
N THR A 103 -5.23 6.36 2.87
CA THR A 103 -5.25 5.07 3.56
C THR A 103 -4.15 5.04 4.62
N ALA A 104 -4.48 4.54 5.80
CA ALA A 104 -3.51 4.30 6.86
C ALA A 104 -3.49 2.81 7.23
N VAL A 105 -2.31 2.20 7.20
CA VAL A 105 -2.08 0.82 7.64
C VAL A 105 -1.23 0.86 8.90
N GLY A 106 -1.77 0.33 9.99
CA GLY A 106 -1.11 0.28 11.29
C GLY A 106 0.03 -0.74 11.34
N ASP A 107 0.91 -0.60 12.33
CA ASP A 107 2.10 -1.41 12.51
C ASP A 107 1.76 -2.92 12.57
N GLY A 108 2.61 -3.76 11.99
CA GLY A 108 2.47 -5.21 12.03
C GLY A 108 1.29 -5.79 11.23
N ALA A 109 0.58 -4.98 10.47
CA ALA A 109 -0.51 -5.48 9.63
C ALA A 109 0.02 -6.33 8.47
N SER A 110 -0.75 -7.36 8.10
CA SER A 110 -0.43 -8.24 6.97
C SER A 110 -1.53 -8.17 5.92
N ILE A 111 -1.17 -7.83 4.68
CA ILE A 111 -2.10 -7.71 3.57
C ILE A 111 -1.81 -8.79 2.55
N GLY A 112 -2.76 -9.71 2.37
CA GLY A 112 -2.63 -10.89 1.52
C GLY A 112 -2.61 -10.58 0.03
N THR A 113 -2.07 -11.54 -0.72
CA THR A 113 -1.89 -11.46 -2.19
C THR A 113 -3.17 -11.04 -2.90
N GLY A 114 -3.05 -10.08 -3.81
CA GLY A 114 -4.15 -9.63 -4.66
C GLY A 114 -5.27 -8.89 -3.92
N ALA A 115 -5.08 -8.51 -2.66
CA ALA A 115 -6.07 -7.70 -1.95
C ALA A 115 -6.17 -6.30 -2.55
N VAL A 116 -7.38 -5.75 -2.55
CA VAL A 116 -7.66 -4.37 -2.98
C VAL A 116 -8.06 -3.55 -1.76
N ILE A 117 -7.36 -2.47 -1.52
CA ILE A 117 -7.53 -1.61 -0.35
C ILE A 117 -8.08 -0.26 -0.80
N LEU A 118 -9.33 0.01 -0.46
CA LEU A 118 -9.95 1.31 -0.65
C LEU A 118 -9.42 2.29 0.43
N PRO A 119 -9.70 3.60 0.31
CA PRO A 119 -9.32 4.58 1.32
C PRO A 119 -9.94 4.25 2.68
N VAL A 120 -9.17 3.62 3.55
CA VAL A 120 -9.58 3.11 4.86
C VAL A 120 -8.45 3.20 5.87
N THR A 121 -8.77 3.08 7.14
CA THR A 121 -7.81 2.85 8.22
C THR A 121 -7.81 1.36 8.59
N ILE A 122 -6.63 0.73 8.58
CA ILE A 122 -6.42 -0.66 9.03
C ILE A 122 -5.62 -0.61 10.32
N CYS A 123 -6.17 -1.13 11.42
CA CYS A 123 -5.50 -1.13 12.71
C CYS A 123 -4.24 -2.01 12.72
N ALA A 124 -3.38 -1.76 13.71
CA ALA A 124 -2.17 -2.55 13.92
C ALA A 124 -2.49 -4.05 14.09
N GLY A 125 -1.63 -4.91 13.56
CA GLY A 125 -1.73 -6.36 13.66
C GLY A 125 -2.89 -7.00 12.91
N ALA A 126 -3.69 -6.25 12.14
CA ALA A 126 -4.76 -6.82 11.34
C ALA A 126 -4.22 -7.67 10.18
N VAL A 127 -4.96 -8.70 9.81
CA VAL A 127 -4.66 -9.57 8.67
C VAL A 127 -5.78 -9.46 7.63
N VAL A 128 -5.42 -9.03 6.44
CA VAL A 128 -6.29 -9.02 5.27
C VAL A 128 -5.96 -10.24 4.43
N GLY A 129 -6.94 -11.11 4.20
CA GLY A 129 -6.75 -12.33 3.41
C GLY A 129 -6.52 -12.06 1.92
N ALA A 130 -5.96 -13.04 1.23
CA ALA A 130 -5.72 -12.95 -0.20
C ALA A 130 -7.02 -12.70 -0.99
N GLY A 131 -6.97 -11.84 -1.99
CA GLY A 131 -8.11 -11.47 -2.84
C GLY A 131 -9.22 -10.68 -2.13
N ALA A 132 -9.04 -10.27 -0.88
CA ALA A 132 -10.04 -9.50 -0.17
C ALA A 132 -10.15 -8.06 -0.70
N VAL A 133 -11.36 -7.50 -0.67
CA VAL A 133 -11.60 -6.09 -1.02
C VAL A 133 -12.02 -5.34 0.24
N VAL A 134 -11.11 -4.54 0.78
CA VAL A 134 -11.34 -3.77 2.02
C VAL A 134 -12.03 -2.46 1.67
N THR A 135 -13.30 -2.34 2.03
CA THR A 135 -14.15 -1.19 1.70
C THR A 135 -14.53 -0.33 2.91
N ARG A 136 -14.13 -0.74 4.12
CA ARG A 136 -14.41 -0.05 5.39
C ARG A 136 -13.23 -0.20 6.32
N ASP A 137 -13.15 0.72 7.29
CA ASP A 137 -12.11 0.69 8.31
C ASP A 137 -12.11 -0.65 9.07
N ILE A 138 -10.91 -1.11 9.38
CA ILE A 138 -10.65 -2.28 10.23
C ILE A 138 -10.12 -1.75 11.57
N GLY A 139 -11.01 -1.70 12.57
CA GLY A 139 -10.71 -1.14 13.89
C GLY A 139 -10.26 -2.15 14.94
N VAL A 140 -10.34 -3.46 14.65
CA VAL A 140 -10.00 -4.53 15.60
C VAL A 140 -9.08 -5.53 14.92
N ALA A 141 -8.01 -5.96 15.60
CA ALA A 141 -7.08 -6.95 15.09
C ALA A 141 -7.79 -8.30 14.88
N GLY A 142 -7.77 -8.77 13.66
CA GLY A 142 -8.46 -9.97 13.23
C GLY A 142 -8.09 -10.35 11.81
N VAL A 143 -8.60 -11.47 11.33
CA VAL A 143 -8.48 -11.92 9.95
C VAL A 143 -9.73 -11.51 9.19
N TYR A 144 -9.56 -10.73 8.13
CA TYR A 144 -10.63 -10.22 7.27
C TYR A 144 -10.52 -10.79 5.87
N VAL A 145 -11.60 -11.34 5.35
CA VAL A 145 -11.60 -12.02 4.05
C VAL A 145 -12.82 -11.66 3.21
N GLY A 146 -12.73 -11.86 1.92
CA GLY A 146 -13.83 -11.78 0.96
C GLY A 146 -13.99 -10.42 0.28
N ASN A 147 -15.02 -10.31 -0.54
CA ASN A 147 -15.39 -9.09 -1.27
C ASN A 147 -16.90 -8.81 -1.05
N PRO A 148 -17.25 -7.77 -0.30
CA PRO A 148 -16.37 -6.94 0.52
C PRO A 148 -15.80 -7.72 1.73
N ALA A 149 -14.63 -7.32 2.21
CA ALA A 149 -13.95 -7.97 3.33
C ALA A 149 -14.80 -7.92 4.61
N ARG A 150 -14.84 -9.06 5.32
CA ARG A 150 -15.54 -9.22 6.60
C ARG A 150 -14.65 -9.95 7.59
N LEU A 151 -14.83 -9.64 8.86
CA LEU A 151 -14.14 -10.34 9.94
C LEU A 151 -14.48 -11.84 9.88
N LEU A 152 -13.45 -12.68 9.72
CA LEU A 152 -13.54 -14.13 9.79
C LEU A 152 -13.31 -14.64 11.22
N LYS A 153 -12.26 -14.10 11.87
CA LYS A 153 -11.93 -14.44 13.27
C LYS A 153 -11.07 -13.34 13.89
N LEU A 154 -11.19 -13.19 15.19
CA LEU A 154 -10.29 -12.34 15.98
C LEU A 154 -8.93 -13.01 16.12
N LEU A 155 -7.88 -12.20 16.22
CA LEU A 155 -6.55 -12.64 16.58
C LEU A 155 -6.38 -12.56 18.11
N PRO A 156 -5.59 -13.46 18.71
CA PRO A 156 -5.24 -13.33 20.13
C PRO A 156 -4.50 -12.00 20.35
N GLU A 157 -4.67 -11.40 21.52
CA GLU A 157 -3.89 -10.23 21.91
C GLU A 157 -2.40 -10.57 21.89
N PRO A 158 -1.54 -9.68 21.39
CA PRO A 158 -0.10 -9.90 21.44
C PRO A 158 0.34 -10.13 22.89
N GLY A 159 0.89 -11.31 23.19
CA GLY A 159 1.50 -11.59 24.52
C GLY A 159 0.62 -12.37 25.50
N LYS A 160 -0.48 -12.99 25.07
CA LYS A 160 -1.15 -14.04 25.86
C LYS A 160 -0.90 -15.41 25.30
#